data_ff7feb8d9baedfdfccbe1879ec2e33e5
#
_entry.id   ff7feb8d9baedfdfccbe1879ec2e33e5
#
_cell.length_a   1.000
_cell.length_b   1.000
_cell.length_c   1.000
_cell.angle_alpha   90.00
_cell.angle_beta   90.00
_cell.angle_gamma   90.00
#
_symmetry.space_group_name_H-M   'P 1'
#
loop_
_entity.id
_entity.type
_entity.pdbx_description
1 polymer ?
#
loop_
_entity_poly.entity_id
_entity_poly.type
_entity_poly.pdbx_seq_one_letter_code
_entity_poly.pdbx_strand_id
1 'polypeptide(L)'
;MEHLNLLQRIEQKSSEFSKGQRRLAQYITENYDIAAYLTASKLGKEAGVSESTVVRFAYQLDYEGYPELQKAIQVIVKTNSNSIQRMSLSSKRYQEKGVLKSILYTDAERLRDTIQSGVDEKEFNRSVMLINDARRLYILGARSAAYLAGLMGYYFKMLFDNVIIVDDNSTSETLEQIYDISENDVMMGITFPRYSKRTICALQYAKNHGAKTIALTDNMQSPIIEYADCKLIAKSDVMTIVDSLVCPLSVVNAMVTAIALLRKEDVEKRLMALEELWNEYDVYNRSLL
;
A
#
# COMPACT_ATOMS: atom_id res chain seq x y z
N MET A 1 11.12 -2.33 17.79
CA MET A 1 10.49 -1.10 18.30
C MET A 1 9.18 -0.94 17.55
N GLU A 2 8.04 -0.90 18.26
CA GLU A 2 6.73 -0.67 17.65
C GLU A 2 6.76 0.62 16.84
N HIS A 3 6.36 0.53 15.58
CA HIS A 3 6.21 1.71 14.71
C HIS A 3 4.93 2.48 15.08
N LEU A 4 5.01 3.25 16.17
CA LEU A 4 3.91 4.09 16.62
C LEU A 4 3.57 5.13 15.56
N ASN A 5 2.28 5.27 15.25
CA ASN A 5 1.81 6.36 14.39
C ASN A 5 1.90 7.71 15.12
N LEU A 6 1.80 8.82 14.38
CA LEU A 6 1.94 10.16 14.93
C LEU A 6 1.00 10.42 16.12
N LEU A 7 -0.26 10.00 16.06
CA LEU A 7 -1.22 10.22 17.15
C LEU A 7 -0.83 9.46 18.41
N GLN A 8 -0.36 8.22 18.26
CA GLN A 8 0.16 7.41 19.37
C GLN A 8 1.42 8.03 19.97
N ARG A 9 2.34 8.57 19.16
CA ARG A 9 3.53 9.28 19.64
C ARG A 9 3.16 10.54 20.42
N ILE A 10 2.18 11.32 19.93
CA ILE A 10 1.65 12.51 20.61
C ILE A 10 1.05 12.12 21.97
N GLU A 11 0.25 11.07 22.01
CA GLU A 11 -0.39 10.59 23.25
C GLU A 11 0.65 10.13 24.28
N GLN A 12 1.60 9.28 23.89
CA GLN A 12 2.63 8.75 24.78
C GLN A 12 3.53 9.86 25.38
N LYS A 13 3.87 10.88 24.58
CA LYS A 13 4.78 11.95 25.01
C LYS A 13 4.06 13.18 25.52
N SER A 14 2.74 13.15 25.62
CA SER A 14 1.90 14.30 26.01
C SER A 14 2.25 14.88 27.38
N SER A 15 2.66 14.06 28.34
CA SER A 15 3.11 14.49 29.67
C SER A 15 4.36 15.34 29.64
N GLU A 16 5.26 15.12 28.67
CA GLU A 16 6.56 15.80 28.54
C GLU A 16 6.44 17.15 27.78
N PHE A 17 5.28 17.45 27.17
CA PHE A 17 5.12 18.62 26.33
C PHE A 17 5.10 19.93 27.13
N SER A 18 5.87 20.90 26.67
CA SER A 18 5.74 22.29 27.10
C SER A 18 4.36 22.87 26.71
N LYS A 19 3.99 24.01 27.31
CA LYS A 19 2.71 24.69 27.00
C LYS A 19 2.56 24.99 25.49
N GLY A 20 3.63 25.36 24.79
CA GLY A 20 3.63 25.60 23.35
C GLY A 20 3.47 24.31 22.53
N GLN A 21 4.16 23.24 22.92
CA GLN A 21 4.04 21.93 22.28
C GLN A 21 2.65 21.30 22.46
N ARG A 22 2.00 21.49 23.61
CA ARG A 22 0.61 21.05 23.81
C ARG A 22 -0.36 21.75 22.86
N ARG A 23 -0.22 23.08 22.69
CA ARG A 23 -1.03 23.82 21.72
C ARG A 23 -0.80 23.35 20.29
N LEU A 24 0.45 23.08 19.93
CA LEU A 24 0.82 22.56 18.61
C LEU A 24 0.25 21.16 18.38
N ALA A 25 0.38 20.26 19.37
CA ALA A 25 -0.20 18.92 19.33
C ALA A 25 -1.72 18.97 19.15
N GLN A 26 -2.41 19.82 19.94
CA GLN A 26 -3.84 20.03 19.83
C GLN A 26 -4.23 20.54 18.43
N TYR A 27 -3.55 21.60 17.94
CA TYR A 27 -3.81 22.13 16.60
C TYR A 27 -3.65 21.09 15.50
N ILE A 28 -2.56 20.30 15.53
CA ILE A 28 -2.32 19.24 14.57
C ILE A 28 -3.41 18.16 14.65
N THR A 29 -3.83 17.78 15.83
CA THR A 29 -4.86 16.74 16.02
C THR A 29 -6.25 17.19 15.53
N GLU A 30 -6.60 18.46 15.76
CA GLU A 30 -7.90 19.04 15.38
C GLU A 30 -7.94 19.46 13.89
N ASN A 31 -6.80 19.83 13.30
CA ASN A 31 -6.70 20.44 11.97
C ASN A 31 -5.63 19.77 11.09
N TYR A 32 -5.50 18.43 11.17
CA TYR A 32 -4.45 17.69 10.44
C TYR A 32 -4.53 17.87 8.92
N ASP A 33 -5.73 18.07 8.37
CA ASP A 33 -5.99 18.30 6.94
C ASP A 33 -5.36 19.61 6.44
N ILE A 34 -5.32 20.64 7.27
CA ILE A 34 -4.67 21.93 7.00
C ILE A 34 -3.18 21.84 7.35
N ALA A 35 -2.85 21.31 8.53
CA ALA A 35 -1.49 21.23 9.05
C ALA A 35 -0.53 20.46 8.12
N ALA A 36 -1.02 19.44 7.42
CA ALA A 36 -0.26 18.62 6.47
C ALA A 36 0.39 19.41 5.33
N TYR A 37 -0.13 20.58 4.98
CA TYR A 37 0.31 21.38 3.82
C TYR A 37 0.92 22.74 4.22
N LEU A 38 1.02 23.04 5.51
CA LEU A 38 1.66 24.25 6.01
C LEU A 38 3.18 24.07 6.05
N THR A 39 3.92 25.17 5.92
CA THR A 39 5.34 25.20 6.28
C THR A 39 5.49 25.27 7.81
N ALA A 40 6.65 24.94 8.37
CA ALA A 40 6.90 25.04 9.81
C ALA A 40 6.55 26.42 10.37
N SER A 41 6.90 27.49 9.65
CA SER A 41 6.61 28.88 10.00
C SER A 41 5.11 29.15 10.03
N LYS A 42 4.36 28.72 8.99
CA LYS A 42 2.92 28.91 8.93
C LYS A 42 2.20 28.06 9.99
N LEU A 43 2.60 26.82 10.19
CA LEU A 43 2.06 25.96 11.23
C LEU A 43 2.28 26.56 12.63
N GLY A 44 3.46 27.11 12.87
CA GLY A 44 3.76 27.82 14.12
C GLY A 44 2.83 29.00 14.33
N LYS A 45 2.60 29.82 13.30
CA LYS A 45 1.68 30.96 13.35
C LYS A 45 0.25 30.54 13.69
N GLU A 46 -0.27 29.52 13.01
CA GLU A 46 -1.63 29.00 13.25
C GLU A 46 -1.79 28.39 14.65
N ALA A 47 -0.80 27.65 15.14
CA ALA A 47 -0.81 27.08 16.49
C ALA A 47 -0.43 28.08 17.60
N GLY A 48 -0.07 29.34 17.26
CA GLY A 48 0.37 30.37 18.21
C GLY A 48 1.70 30.05 18.89
N VAL A 49 2.66 29.48 18.14
CA VAL A 49 4.01 29.14 18.60
C VAL A 49 5.07 29.57 17.58
N SER A 50 6.35 29.61 17.98
CA SER A 50 7.44 29.92 17.05
C SER A 50 7.76 28.73 16.13
N GLU A 51 8.33 29.01 14.95
CA GLU A 51 8.84 27.99 14.04
C GLU A 51 9.82 27.03 14.74
N SER A 52 10.71 27.57 15.57
CA SER A 52 11.66 26.76 16.34
C SER A 52 10.97 25.80 17.33
N THR A 53 9.77 26.12 17.80
CA THR A 53 8.95 25.22 18.62
C THR A 53 8.40 24.08 17.76
N VAL A 54 7.99 24.36 16.52
CA VAL A 54 7.52 23.33 15.57
C VAL A 54 8.63 22.35 15.25
N VAL A 55 9.84 22.83 14.96
CA VAL A 55 10.99 21.96 14.67
C VAL A 55 11.38 21.11 15.88
N ARG A 56 11.44 21.73 17.09
CA ARG A 56 11.73 20.98 18.34
C ARG A 56 10.64 19.96 18.67
N PHE A 57 9.38 20.24 18.36
CA PHE A 57 8.29 19.30 18.52
C PHE A 57 8.44 18.06 17.61
N ALA A 58 8.93 18.23 16.38
CA ALA A 58 9.25 17.11 15.51
C ALA A 58 10.32 16.19 16.14
N TYR A 59 11.42 16.75 16.64
CA TYR A 59 12.45 15.98 17.36
C TYR A 59 11.92 15.31 18.63
N GLN A 60 11.06 16.00 19.39
CA GLN A 60 10.43 15.42 20.59
C GLN A 60 9.60 14.18 20.26
N LEU A 61 9.02 14.11 19.07
CA LEU A 61 8.24 12.99 18.56
C LEU A 61 9.10 11.94 17.82
N ASP A 62 10.45 12.01 17.93
CA ASP A 62 11.41 11.13 17.27
C ASP A 62 11.37 11.18 15.75
N TYR A 63 11.10 12.36 15.18
CA TYR A 63 11.28 12.64 13.76
C TYR A 63 12.60 13.40 13.54
N GLU A 64 13.26 13.18 12.41
CA GLU A 64 14.51 13.86 12.04
C GLU A 64 14.34 15.36 11.76
N GLY A 65 13.11 15.86 11.79
CA GLY A 65 12.75 17.27 11.62
C GLY A 65 11.34 17.47 11.12
N TYR A 66 11.01 18.73 10.86
CA TYR A 66 9.66 19.09 10.39
C TYR A 66 9.24 18.42 9.08
N PRO A 67 10.10 18.24 8.06
CA PRO A 67 9.69 17.55 6.83
C PRO A 67 9.18 16.12 7.06
N GLU A 68 9.78 15.40 7.99
CA GLU A 68 9.35 14.04 8.34
C GLU A 68 8.05 14.05 9.16
N LEU A 69 7.93 14.96 10.12
CA LEU A 69 6.68 15.19 10.85
C LEU A 69 5.54 15.55 9.87
N GLN A 70 5.80 16.41 8.90
CA GLN A 70 4.82 16.81 7.90
C GLN A 70 4.35 15.61 7.06
N LYS A 71 5.25 14.72 6.66
CA LYS A 71 4.90 13.45 5.97
C LYS A 71 4.01 12.59 6.86
N ALA A 72 4.31 12.49 8.16
CA ALA A 72 3.48 11.73 9.11
C ALA A 72 2.07 12.34 9.25
N ILE A 73 1.93 13.67 9.27
CA ILE A 73 0.63 14.35 9.24
C ILE A 73 -0.10 14.05 7.93
N GLN A 74 0.58 14.06 6.78
CA GLN A 74 0.00 13.71 5.47
C GLN A 74 -0.52 12.27 5.44
N VAL A 75 0.14 11.33 6.14
CA VAL A 75 -0.36 9.95 6.30
C VAL A 75 -1.70 9.95 7.05
N ILE A 76 -1.83 10.75 8.12
CA ILE A 76 -3.12 10.88 8.86
C ILE A 76 -4.22 11.41 7.94
N VAL A 77 -3.93 12.44 7.14
CA VAL A 77 -4.89 12.97 6.16
C VAL A 77 -5.34 11.87 5.20
N LYS A 78 -4.39 11.11 4.66
CA LYS A 78 -4.69 10.00 3.74
C LYS A 78 -5.57 8.92 4.37
N THR A 79 -5.32 8.62 5.65
CA THR A 79 -5.99 7.54 6.38
C THR A 79 -7.36 7.95 6.90
N ASN A 80 -7.49 9.16 7.47
CA ASN A 80 -8.67 9.62 8.21
C ASN A 80 -9.63 10.47 7.38
N SER A 81 -9.17 11.07 6.26
CA SER A 81 -10.07 11.89 5.42
C SER A 81 -11.19 11.04 4.82
N ASN A 82 -12.43 11.49 4.99
CA ASN A 82 -13.55 10.92 4.29
C ASN A 82 -13.55 11.32 2.80
N SER A 83 -14.37 10.66 1.97
CA SER A 83 -14.40 10.88 0.53
C SER A 83 -14.77 12.32 0.14
N ILE A 84 -15.55 13.02 0.97
CA ILE A 84 -15.96 14.42 0.73
C ILE A 84 -14.76 15.36 0.96
N GLN A 85 -14.03 15.18 2.06
CA GLN A 85 -12.81 15.96 2.35
C GLN A 85 -11.75 15.77 1.26
N ARG A 86 -11.53 14.53 0.82
CA ARG A 86 -10.63 14.21 -0.28
C ARG A 86 -11.02 14.92 -1.58
N MET A 87 -12.30 14.91 -1.92
CA MET A 87 -12.83 15.59 -3.11
C MET A 87 -12.65 17.11 -3.02
N SER A 88 -12.87 17.72 -1.85
CA SER A 88 -12.66 19.15 -1.63
C SER A 88 -11.22 19.57 -1.77
N LEU A 89 -10.27 18.80 -1.22
CA LEU A 89 -8.83 19.06 -1.32
C LEU A 89 -8.33 18.96 -2.76
N SER A 90 -8.84 18.01 -3.53
CA SER A 90 -8.41 17.76 -4.91
C SER A 90 -9.02 18.72 -5.91
N SER A 91 -10.23 19.23 -5.69
CA SER A 91 -10.89 20.16 -6.62
C SER A 91 -10.07 21.42 -6.90
N LYS A 92 -9.41 21.98 -5.89
CA LYS A 92 -8.51 23.14 -6.03
C LYS A 92 -7.26 22.81 -6.86
N ARG A 93 -6.73 21.59 -6.72
CA ARG A 93 -5.49 21.15 -7.41
C ARG A 93 -5.68 20.97 -8.91
N TYR A 94 -6.88 20.56 -9.34
CA TYR A 94 -7.14 20.22 -10.76
C TYR A 94 -7.70 21.37 -11.60
N GLN A 95 -8.13 22.48 -10.97
CA GLN A 95 -8.70 23.62 -11.71
C GLN A 95 -7.69 24.31 -12.62
N GLU A 96 -6.41 24.36 -12.26
CA GLU A 96 -5.39 25.12 -13.00
C GLU A 96 -4.74 24.35 -14.17
N LYS A 97 -4.52 23.04 -14.03
CA LYS A 97 -3.71 22.24 -14.97
C LYS A 97 -4.48 21.22 -15.80
N GLY A 98 -5.78 21.09 -15.55
CA GLY A 98 -6.61 20.04 -16.12
C GLY A 98 -6.40 18.67 -15.46
N VAL A 99 -7.48 17.91 -15.29
CA VAL A 99 -7.51 16.66 -14.53
C VAL A 99 -6.55 15.62 -15.12
N LEU A 100 -6.66 15.34 -16.41
CA LEU A 100 -5.89 14.26 -17.07
C LEU A 100 -4.38 14.46 -16.91
N LYS A 101 -3.88 15.65 -17.28
CA LYS A 101 -2.44 15.94 -17.18
C LYS A 101 -1.95 15.88 -15.74
N SER A 102 -2.73 16.44 -14.79
CA SER A 102 -2.36 16.42 -13.37
C SER A 102 -2.25 15.01 -12.82
N ILE A 103 -3.17 14.11 -13.18
CA ILE A 103 -3.13 12.70 -12.77
C ILE A 103 -1.89 12.02 -13.36
N LEU A 104 -1.68 12.11 -14.67
CA LEU A 104 -0.53 11.48 -15.33
C LEU A 104 0.82 11.97 -14.78
N TYR A 105 0.97 13.28 -14.51
CA TYR A 105 2.18 13.81 -13.89
C TYR A 105 2.37 13.28 -12.47
N THR A 106 1.31 13.24 -11.67
CA THR A 106 1.38 12.71 -10.30
C THR A 106 1.76 11.22 -10.30
N ASP A 107 1.17 10.41 -11.18
CA ASP A 107 1.52 9.00 -11.31
C ASP A 107 2.98 8.81 -11.74
N ALA A 108 3.46 9.62 -12.69
CA ALA A 108 4.86 9.59 -13.12
C ALA A 108 5.84 9.96 -11.99
N GLU A 109 5.49 10.95 -11.15
CA GLU A 109 6.27 11.32 -9.97
C GLU A 109 6.28 10.16 -8.95
N ARG A 110 5.15 9.53 -8.69
CA ARG A 110 5.07 8.40 -7.76
C ARG A 110 5.82 7.16 -8.24
N LEU A 111 5.85 6.91 -9.54
CA LEU A 111 6.71 5.87 -10.11
C LEU A 111 8.19 6.15 -9.85
N ARG A 112 8.64 7.40 -10.05
CA ARG A 112 10.02 7.79 -9.71
C ARG A 112 10.33 7.62 -8.22
N ASP A 113 9.42 8.08 -7.35
CA ASP A 113 9.54 7.92 -5.90
C ASP A 113 9.60 6.44 -5.51
N THR A 114 8.81 5.58 -6.16
CA THR A 114 8.80 4.13 -5.93
C THR A 114 10.13 3.50 -6.35
N ILE A 115 10.70 3.92 -7.47
CA ILE A 115 12.03 3.45 -7.93
C ILE A 115 13.13 3.88 -6.95
N GLN A 116 13.09 5.12 -6.45
CA GLN A 116 14.17 5.68 -5.63
C GLN A 116 14.12 5.24 -4.16
N SER A 117 12.94 5.07 -3.59
CA SER A 117 12.76 4.88 -2.14
C SER A 117 11.54 4.03 -1.76
N GLY A 118 10.97 3.31 -2.71
CA GLY A 118 9.78 2.48 -2.50
C GLY A 118 10.15 1.03 -2.23
N VAL A 119 10.07 0.19 -3.25
CA VAL A 119 10.32 -1.25 -3.13
C VAL A 119 11.81 -1.52 -2.94
N ASP A 120 12.16 -2.17 -1.83
CA ASP A 120 13.49 -2.73 -1.62
C ASP A 120 13.66 -3.97 -2.51
N GLU A 121 14.73 -4.00 -3.30
CA GLU A 121 15.00 -5.09 -4.24
C GLU A 121 15.24 -6.43 -3.55
N LYS A 122 15.79 -6.43 -2.32
CA LYS A 122 15.95 -7.65 -1.52
C LYS A 122 14.60 -8.19 -1.05
N GLU A 123 13.72 -7.32 -0.58
CA GLU A 123 12.35 -7.69 -0.19
C GLU A 123 11.55 -8.20 -1.40
N PHE A 124 11.72 -7.57 -2.56
CA PHE A 124 11.11 -8.02 -3.80
C PHE A 124 11.59 -9.41 -4.21
N ASN A 125 12.89 -9.62 -4.31
CA ASN A 125 13.47 -10.91 -4.70
C ASN A 125 13.12 -12.01 -3.70
N ARG A 126 13.10 -11.70 -2.40
CA ARG A 126 12.66 -12.63 -1.35
C ARG A 126 11.18 -13.00 -1.53
N SER A 127 10.31 -12.03 -1.86
CA SER A 127 8.89 -12.29 -2.13
C SER A 127 8.71 -13.20 -3.34
N VAL A 128 9.47 -13.00 -4.41
CA VAL A 128 9.47 -13.84 -5.61
C VAL A 128 9.83 -15.28 -5.26
N MET A 129 10.90 -15.49 -4.47
CA MET A 129 11.31 -16.83 -4.05
C MET A 129 10.27 -17.51 -3.16
N LEU A 130 9.70 -16.79 -2.18
CA LEU A 130 8.64 -17.32 -1.32
C LEU A 130 7.43 -17.80 -2.14
N ILE A 131 7.00 -17.01 -3.12
CA ILE A 131 5.87 -17.37 -3.99
C ILE A 131 6.23 -18.58 -4.87
N ASN A 132 7.46 -18.62 -5.41
CA ASN A 132 7.91 -19.73 -6.24
C ASN A 132 7.88 -21.07 -5.50
N ASP A 133 8.27 -21.07 -4.23
CA ASP A 133 8.42 -22.27 -3.40
C ASP A 133 7.15 -22.66 -2.64
N ALA A 134 6.10 -21.84 -2.73
CA ALA A 134 4.87 -22.03 -1.98
C ALA A 134 4.06 -23.26 -2.42
N ARG A 135 3.54 -24.03 -1.47
CA ARG A 135 2.53 -25.05 -1.73
C ARG A 135 1.25 -24.42 -2.30
N ARG A 136 0.79 -23.31 -1.70
CA ARG A 136 -0.35 -22.50 -2.16
C ARG A 136 -0.04 -21.03 -1.99
N LEU A 137 -0.49 -20.22 -2.94
CA LEU A 137 -0.44 -18.76 -2.86
C LEU A 137 -1.85 -18.23 -2.66
N TYR A 138 -2.09 -17.61 -1.50
CA TYR A 138 -3.33 -16.88 -1.20
C TYR A 138 -3.12 -15.40 -1.46
N ILE A 139 -4.04 -14.77 -2.20
CA ILE A 139 -3.96 -13.35 -2.55
C ILE A 139 -5.26 -12.68 -2.09
N LEU A 140 -5.14 -11.69 -1.21
CA LEU A 140 -6.26 -10.90 -0.71
C LEU A 140 -6.03 -9.41 -0.88
N GLY A 141 -6.97 -8.77 -1.54
CA GLY A 141 -7.15 -7.32 -1.56
C GLY A 141 -8.60 -6.98 -1.33
N ALA A 142 -8.88 -5.92 -0.60
CA ALA A 142 -10.25 -5.47 -0.34
C ALA A 142 -10.59 -4.21 -1.14
N ARG A 143 -11.86 -4.06 -1.55
CA ARG A 143 -12.36 -2.89 -2.29
C ARG A 143 -11.59 -2.69 -3.62
N SER A 144 -10.99 -1.49 -3.86
CA SER A 144 -10.19 -1.23 -5.07
C SER A 144 -8.97 -2.16 -5.19
N ALA A 145 -8.35 -2.56 -4.07
CA ALA A 145 -7.25 -3.51 -4.07
C ALA A 145 -7.67 -4.94 -4.47
N ALA A 146 -8.96 -5.31 -4.39
CA ALA A 146 -9.46 -6.60 -4.85
C ALA A 146 -9.26 -6.78 -6.36
N TYR A 147 -9.40 -5.73 -7.13
CA TYR A 147 -9.17 -5.76 -8.59
C TYR A 147 -7.68 -5.99 -8.91
N LEU A 148 -6.78 -5.42 -8.10
CA LEU A 148 -5.35 -5.69 -8.25
C LEU A 148 -4.99 -7.12 -7.83
N ALA A 149 -5.59 -7.63 -6.76
CA ALA A 149 -5.46 -9.02 -6.34
C ALA A 149 -6.01 -9.98 -7.42
N GLY A 150 -7.16 -9.65 -8.01
CA GLY A 150 -7.76 -10.40 -9.11
C GLY A 150 -6.87 -10.44 -10.36
N LEU A 151 -6.32 -9.28 -10.76
CA LEU A 151 -5.38 -9.21 -11.89
C LEU A 151 -4.11 -10.03 -11.64
N MET A 152 -3.52 -9.90 -10.46
CA MET A 152 -2.36 -10.69 -10.05
C MET A 152 -2.68 -12.18 -10.07
N GLY A 153 -3.81 -12.58 -9.50
CA GLY A 153 -4.27 -13.96 -9.49
C GLY A 153 -4.56 -14.51 -10.90
N TYR A 154 -5.09 -13.67 -11.81
CA TYR A 154 -5.27 -14.04 -13.22
C TYR A 154 -3.96 -14.47 -13.86
N TYR A 155 -2.92 -13.63 -13.77
CA TYR A 155 -1.62 -13.96 -14.35
C TYR A 155 -0.93 -15.11 -13.63
N PHE A 156 -1.00 -15.18 -12.30
CA PHE A 156 -0.38 -16.28 -11.57
C PHE A 156 -1.04 -17.64 -11.84
N LYS A 157 -2.35 -17.69 -12.09
CA LYS A 157 -3.02 -18.91 -12.53
C LYS A 157 -2.55 -19.41 -13.91
N MET A 158 -1.94 -18.55 -14.71
CA MET A 158 -1.25 -18.97 -15.94
C MET A 158 0.11 -19.61 -15.65
N LEU A 159 0.73 -19.33 -14.48
CA LEU A 159 2.05 -19.82 -14.08
C LEU A 159 1.97 -21.01 -13.12
N PHE A 160 0.93 -21.06 -12.27
CA PHE A 160 0.75 -22.04 -11.20
C PHE A 160 -0.67 -22.60 -11.17
N ASP A 161 -0.82 -23.81 -10.60
CA ASP A 161 -2.14 -24.41 -10.37
C ASP A 161 -2.72 -24.09 -8.97
N ASN A 162 -1.89 -23.61 -8.06
CA ASN A 162 -2.15 -23.51 -6.62
C ASN A 162 -2.39 -22.07 -6.14
N VAL A 163 -3.00 -21.23 -6.97
CA VAL A 163 -3.30 -19.81 -6.65
C VAL A 163 -4.75 -19.66 -6.21
N ILE A 164 -4.96 -19.13 -5.02
CA ILE A 164 -6.26 -18.86 -4.41
C ILE A 164 -6.43 -17.34 -4.27
N ILE A 165 -7.39 -16.79 -5.01
CA ILE A 165 -7.83 -15.41 -4.80
C ILE A 165 -8.89 -15.48 -3.70
N VAL A 166 -8.59 -14.85 -2.56
CA VAL A 166 -9.49 -14.84 -1.40
C VAL A 166 -10.54 -13.75 -1.59
N ASP A 167 -11.82 -14.15 -1.54
CA ASP A 167 -12.94 -13.22 -1.69
C ASP A 167 -13.12 -12.33 -0.46
N ASP A 168 -13.49 -11.05 -0.70
CA ASP A 168 -13.65 -10.02 0.32
C ASP A 168 -15.14 -9.76 0.64
N ASN A 169 -15.97 -10.80 0.80
CA ASN A 169 -17.39 -10.65 1.09
C ASN A 169 -17.65 -10.33 2.59
N SER A 170 -17.10 -11.16 3.48
CA SER A 170 -17.17 -10.96 4.93
C SER A 170 -15.90 -11.43 5.63
N THR A 171 -15.73 -11.04 6.90
CA THR A 171 -14.55 -11.50 7.69
C THR A 171 -14.60 -13.00 7.94
N SER A 172 -15.79 -13.58 8.20
CA SER A 172 -15.95 -15.02 8.39
C SER A 172 -15.58 -15.79 7.13
N GLU A 173 -16.17 -15.43 5.99
CA GLU A 173 -15.87 -16.08 4.71
C GLU A 173 -14.40 -15.96 4.31
N THR A 174 -13.76 -14.79 4.58
CA THR A 174 -12.33 -14.62 4.37
C THR A 174 -11.51 -15.62 5.20
N LEU A 175 -11.85 -15.80 6.50
CA LEU A 175 -11.15 -16.73 7.37
C LEU A 175 -11.43 -18.19 7.01
N GLU A 176 -12.65 -18.52 6.58
CA GLU A 176 -13.04 -19.85 6.11
C GLU A 176 -12.24 -20.27 4.87
N GLN A 177 -11.94 -19.33 3.95
CA GLN A 177 -11.13 -19.60 2.75
C GLN A 177 -9.65 -19.86 3.05
N ILE A 178 -9.15 -19.42 4.21
CA ILE A 178 -7.74 -19.56 4.60
C ILE A 178 -7.55 -20.43 5.86
N TYR A 179 -8.60 -21.13 6.34
CA TYR A 179 -8.54 -21.83 7.63
C TYR A 179 -7.47 -22.91 7.69
N ASP A 180 -7.14 -23.55 6.55
CA ASP A 180 -6.15 -24.61 6.41
C ASP A 180 -4.75 -24.11 5.96
N ILE A 181 -4.51 -22.80 6.04
CA ILE A 181 -3.22 -22.20 5.72
C ILE A 181 -2.13 -22.67 6.70
N SER A 182 -0.93 -22.94 6.21
CA SER A 182 0.16 -23.54 6.98
C SER A 182 1.52 -22.96 6.60
N GLU A 183 2.57 -23.46 7.24
CA GLU A 183 3.97 -23.02 7.05
C GLU A 183 4.50 -23.19 5.63
N ASN A 184 3.88 -24.06 4.82
CA ASN A 184 4.26 -24.28 3.42
C ASN A 184 3.53 -23.36 2.44
N ASP A 185 2.68 -22.48 2.95
CA ASP A 185 1.87 -21.58 2.15
C ASP A 185 2.40 -20.14 2.22
N VAL A 186 2.00 -19.35 1.23
CA VAL A 186 2.26 -17.90 1.21
C VAL A 186 0.93 -17.17 1.15
N MET A 187 0.78 -16.12 1.99
CA MET A 187 -0.31 -15.18 1.88
C MET A 187 0.18 -13.80 1.50
N MET A 188 -0.37 -13.24 0.43
CA MET A 188 -0.15 -11.87 0.01
C MET A 188 -1.36 -11.00 0.33
N GLY A 189 -1.16 -10.00 1.19
CA GLY A 189 -2.15 -8.99 1.53
C GLY A 189 -1.87 -7.67 0.81
N ILE A 190 -2.88 -7.14 0.12
CA ILE A 190 -2.81 -5.88 -0.64
C ILE A 190 -3.74 -4.86 -0.02
N THR A 191 -3.20 -3.76 0.53
CA THR A 191 -4.03 -2.72 1.14
C THR A 191 -3.36 -1.34 1.10
N PHE A 192 -4.17 -0.31 0.89
CA PHE A 192 -3.76 1.10 0.77
C PHE A 192 -4.57 1.98 1.73
N PRO A 193 -4.30 3.30 1.84
CA PRO A 193 -4.94 4.18 2.81
C PRO A 193 -6.45 4.00 2.95
N ARG A 194 -6.94 4.09 4.19
CA ARG A 194 -8.13 3.50 4.80
C ARG A 194 -8.05 1.97 4.82
N TYR A 195 -6.85 1.49 5.18
CA TYR A 195 -6.44 0.10 5.23
C TYR A 195 -7.55 -0.84 5.69
N SER A 196 -7.76 -1.94 4.93
CA SER A 196 -8.79 -2.93 5.22
C SER A 196 -8.46 -3.74 6.48
N LYS A 197 -9.31 -3.66 7.49
CA LYS A 197 -9.19 -4.50 8.69
C LYS A 197 -9.22 -6.00 8.34
N ARG A 198 -10.03 -6.40 7.34
CA ARG A 198 -10.10 -7.81 6.89
C ARG A 198 -8.78 -8.29 6.34
N THR A 199 -8.16 -7.52 5.44
CA THR A 199 -6.86 -7.87 4.86
C THR A 199 -5.77 -7.97 5.94
N ILE A 200 -5.79 -7.07 6.92
CA ILE A 200 -4.85 -7.08 8.04
C ILE A 200 -5.09 -8.33 8.91
N CYS A 201 -6.35 -8.59 9.30
CA CYS A 201 -6.73 -9.75 10.11
C CYS A 201 -6.36 -11.08 9.43
N ALA A 202 -6.59 -11.19 8.12
CA ALA A 202 -6.24 -12.39 7.36
C ALA A 202 -4.72 -12.60 7.30
N LEU A 203 -3.92 -11.53 7.10
CA LEU A 203 -2.47 -11.65 7.11
C LEU A 203 -1.94 -12.02 8.51
N GLN A 204 -2.52 -11.46 9.57
CA GLN A 204 -2.23 -11.83 10.96
C GLN A 204 -2.54 -13.30 11.22
N TYR A 205 -3.72 -13.78 10.77
CA TYR A 205 -4.10 -15.17 10.89
C TYR A 205 -3.10 -16.09 10.21
N ALA A 206 -2.74 -15.79 8.95
CA ALA A 206 -1.77 -16.56 8.19
C ALA A 206 -0.41 -16.63 8.89
N LYS A 207 0.09 -15.49 9.38
CA LYS A 207 1.35 -15.43 10.14
C LYS A 207 1.32 -16.28 11.40
N ASN A 208 0.22 -16.23 12.16
CA ASN A 208 0.05 -17.01 13.39
C ASN A 208 -0.01 -18.52 13.13
N HIS A 209 -0.36 -18.95 11.90
CA HIS A 209 -0.37 -20.35 11.46
C HIS A 209 0.92 -20.76 10.72
N GLY A 210 1.97 -19.93 10.81
CA GLY A 210 3.29 -20.24 10.29
C GLY A 210 3.51 -19.92 8.82
N ALA A 211 2.47 -19.54 8.08
CA ALA A 211 2.58 -19.19 6.66
C ALA A 211 3.50 -17.98 6.45
N LYS A 212 4.18 -17.93 5.32
CA LYS A 212 4.96 -16.76 4.93
C LYS A 212 4.03 -15.66 4.42
N THR A 213 4.32 -14.44 4.83
CA THR A 213 3.42 -13.30 4.59
C THR A 213 4.10 -12.20 3.79
N ILE A 214 3.41 -11.69 2.79
CA ILE A 214 3.86 -10.60 1.93
C ILE A 214 2.83 -9.48 1.99
N ALA A 215 3.25 -8.25 2.29
CA ALA A 215 2.40 -7.07 2.24
C ALA A 215 2.76 -6.19 1.04
N LEU A 216 1.77 -5.83 0.23
CA LEU A 216 1.88 -4.76 -0.77
C LEU A 216 1.04 -3.57 -0.27
N THR A 217 1.73 -2.46 0.03
CA THR A 217 1.12 -1.25 0.62
C THR A 217 1.89 0.00 0.21
N ASP A 218 1.46 1.18 0.69
CA ASP A 218 2.02 2.48 0.24
C ASP A 218 3.17 3.02 1.11
N ASN A 219 3.28 2.58 2.36
CA ASN A 219 4.31 3.07 3.28
C ASN A 219 4.55 2.12 4.47
N MET A 220 5.66 2.33 5.18
CA MET A 220 6.08 1.50 6.33
C MET A 220 5.24 1.71 7.60
N GLN A 221 4.39 2.75 7.66
CA GLN A 221 3.46 2.99 8.75
C GLN A 221 2.10 2.30 8.53
N SER A 222 1.93 1.61 7.41
CA SER A 222 0.73 0.81 7.15
C SER A 222 0.59 -0.30 8.20
N PRO A 223 -0.60 -0.48 8.81
CA PRO A 223 -0.79 -1.45 9.89
C PRO A 223 -0.60 -2.92 9.46
N ILE A 224 -0.61 -3.21 8.16
CA ILE A 224 -0.34 -4.56 7.65
C ILE A 224 1.13 -4.96 7.79
N ILE A 225 2.05 -3.99 7.89
CA ILE A 225 3.50 -4.19 7.95
C ILE A 225 3.93 -5.04 9.17
N GLU A 226 3.20 -4.94 10.29
CA GLU A 226 3.44 -5.71 11.50
C GLU A 226 3.37 -7.22 11.26
N TYR A 227 2.50 -7.62 10.35
CA TYR A 227 2.23 -9.03 10.05
C TYR A 227 2.95 -9.54 8.80
N ALA A 228 3.83 -8.74 8.18
CA ALA A 228 4.50 -9.09 6.94
C ALA A 228 5.95 -9.56 7.17
N ASP A 229 6.30 -10.70 6.57
CA ASP A 229 7.69 -11.17 6.47
C ASP A 229 8.44 -10.45 5.33
N CYS A 230 7.73 -10.12 4.22
CA CYS A 230 8.23 -9.29 3.14
C CYS A 230 7.32 -8.07 2.93
N LYS A 231 7.93 -6.92 2.64
CA LYS A 231 7.28 -5.61 2.60
C LYS A 231 7.53 -4.93 1.26
N LEU A 232 6.52 -4.90 0.42
CA LEU A 232 6.59 -4.25 -0.89
C LEU A 232 5.92 -2.88 -0.80
N ILE A 233 6.73 -1.82 -0.82
CA ILE A 233 6.24 -0.45 -0.65
C ILE A 233 6.09 0.21 -2.01
N ALA A 234 4.85 0.28 -2.50
CA ALA A 234 4.50 0.95 -3.75
C ALA A 234 3.73 2.24 -3.45
N LYS A 235 4.29 3.38 -3.81
CA LYS A 235 3.68 4.68 -3.50
C LYS A 235 2.30 4.80 -4.16
N SER A 236 1.31 5.19 -3.36
CA SER A 236 -0.05 5.45 -3.82
C SER A 236 -0.50 6.82 -3.33
N ASP A 237 -1.07 7.62 -4.23
CA ASP A 237 -1.67 8.89 -3.87
C ASP A 237 -3.18 8.82 -3.92
N VAL A 238 -3.76 9.47 -2.93
CA VAL A 238 -5.19 9.74 -2.92
C VAL A 238 -5.46 10.96 -3.82
N MET A 239 -6.02 10.73 -4.99
CA MET A 239 -6.27 11.81 -5.95
C MET A 239 -7.61 12.51 -5.72
N THR A 240 -8.65 11.73 -5.42
CA THR A 240 -10.00 12.21 -5.10
C THR A 240 -10.73 11.12 -4.29
N ILE A 241 -11.73 10.50 -4.92
CA ILE A 241 -12.35 9.25 -4.48
C ILE A 241 -11.52 8.03 -4.93
N VAL A 242 -10.56 8.24 -5.83
CA VAL A 242 -9.71 7.20 -6.44
C VAL A 242 -8.36 7.21 -5.77
N ASP A 243 -7.91 6.05 -5.35
CA ASP A 243 -6.52 5.80 -4.96
C ASP A 243 -5.76 5.31 -6.21
N SER A 244 -4.64 5.95 -6.57
CA SER A 244 -3.85 5.49 -7.72
C SER A 244 -3.21 4.13 -7.44
N LEU A 245 -3.47 3.17 -8.32
CA LEU A 245 -2.86 1.84 -8.27
C LEU A 245 -1.74 1.65 -9.31
N VAL A 246 -1.26 2.72 -9.95
CA VAL A 246 -0.25 2.63 -11.02
C VAL A 246 1.06 2.02 -10.51
N CYS A 247 1.60 2.51 -9.40
CA CYS A 247 2.83 1.93 -8.83
C CYS A 247 2.61 0.51 -8.29
N PRO A 248 1.54 0.23 -7.51
CA PRO A 248 1.21 -1.14 -7.12
C PRO A 248 1.07 -2.10 -8.30
N LEU A 249 0.42 -1.67 -9.39
CA LEU A 249 0.29 -2.46 -10.61
C LEU A 249 1.65 -2.75 -11.25
N SER A 250 2.55 -1.75 -11.30
CA SER A 250 3.91 -1.94 -11.81
C SER A 250 4.69 -2.98 -11.00
N VAL A 251 4.54 -2.98 -9.65
CA VAL A 251 5.15 -4.01 -8.78
C VAL A 251 4.56 -5.39 -9.06
N VAL A 252 3.24 -5.51 -9.23
CA VAL A 252 2.59 -6.77 -9.60
C VAL A 252 3.10 -7.28 -10.94
N ASN A 253 3.20 -6.42 -11.96
CA ASN A 253 3.73 -6.80 -13.27
C ASN A 253 5.18 -7.29 -13.17
N ALA A 254 6.01 -6.63 -12.36
CA ALA A 254 7.38 -7.05 -12.12
C ALA A 254 7.44 -8.43 -11.44
N MET A 255 6.57 -8.70 -10.44
CA MET A 255 6.51 -10.00 -9.76
C MET A 255 6.09 -11.12 -10.71
N VAL A 256 5.05 -10.91 -11.51
CA VAL A 256 4.59 -11.88 -12.53
C VAL A 256 5.73 -12.19 -13.50
N THR A 257 6.39 -11.14 -14.00
CA THR A 257 7.52 -11.29 -14.94
C THR A 257 8.69 -12.02 -14.31
N ALA A 258 9.09 -11.67 -13.09
CA ALA A 258 10.21 -12.31 -12.39
C ALA A 258 9.97 -13.81 -12.18
N ILE A 259 8.76 -14.19 -11.78
CA ILE A 259 8.38 -15.59 -11.59
C ILE A 259 8.30 -16.34 -12.92
N ALA A 260 7.74 -15.71 -13.96
CA ALA A 260 7.69 -16.31 -15.30
C ALA A 260 9.10 -16.59 -15.85
N LEU A 261 10.06 -15.68 -15.64
CA LEU A 261 11.45 -15.87 -16.03
C LEU A 261 12.16 -16.94 -15.19
N LEU A 262 11.87 -17.02 -13.89
CA LEU A 262 12.42 -18.02 -12.98
C LEU A 262 11.96 -19.45 -13.36
N ARG A 263 10.71 -19.60 -13.82
CA ARG A 263 10.10 -20.87 -14.22
C ARG A 263 9.94 -21.02 -15.74
N LYS A 264 10.85 -20.42 -16.50
CA LYS A 264 10.72 -20.25 -17.95
C LYS A 264 10.27 -21.51 -18.69
N GLU A 265 10.93 -22.65 -18.45
CA GLU A 265 10.64 -23.91 -19.16
C GLU A 265 9.21 -24.43 -18.89
N ASP A 266 8.76 -24.37 -17.65
CA ASP A 266 7.42 -24.82 -17.26
C ASP A 266 6.34 -23.88 -17.80
N VAL A 267 6.61 -22.57 -17.75
CA VAL A 267 5.74 -21.53 -18.28
C VAL A 267 5.60 -21.63 -19.80
N GLU A 268 6.70 -21.84 -20.52
CA GLU A 268 6.69 -22.03 -21.98
C GLU A 268 5.82 -23.24 -22.37
N LYS A 269 5.96 -24.38 -21.69
CA LYS A 269 5.13 -25.56 -21.95
C LYS A 269 3.63 -25.29 -21.73
N ARG A 270 3.32 -24.57 -20.63
CA ARG A 270 1.92 -24.23 -20.29
C ARG A 270 1.33 -23.24 -21.29
N LEU A 271 2.10 -22.23 -21.69
CA LEU A 271 1.65 -21.24 -22.68
C LEU A 271 1.46 -21.89 -24.06
N MET A 272 2.31 -22.83 -24.47
CA MET A 272 2.09 -23.59 -25.71
C MET A 272 0.75 -24.33 -25.71
N ALA A 273 0.45 -25.04 -24.61
CA ALA A 273 -0.84 -25.72 -24.48
C ALA A 273 -2.05 -24.77 -24.49
N LEU A 274 -1.92 -23.58 -23.88
CA LEU A 274 -2.95 -22.55 -23.91
C LEU A 274 -3.10 -21.96 -25.33
N GLU A 275 -2.02 -21.70 -26.03
CA GLU A 275 -2.06 -21.22 -27.43
C GLU A 275 -2.74 -22.22 -28.37
N GLU A 276 -2.49 -23.53 -28.20
CA GLU A 276 -3.20 -24.58 -28.93
C GLU A 276 -4.70 -24.54 -28.65
N LEU A 277 -5.08 -24.44 -27.37
CA LEU A 277 -6.49 -24.32 -26.96
C LEU A 277 -7.16 -23.06 -27.52
N TRP A 278 -6.49 -21.90 -27.42
CA TRP A 278 -7.00 -20.64 -27.95
C TRP A 278 -7.15 -20.69 -29.49
N ASN A 279 -6.29 -21.44 -30.19
CA ASN A 279 -6.42 -21.66 -31.62
C ASN A 279 -7.59 -22.57 -31.96
N GLU A 280 -7.79 -23.66 -31.20
CA GLU A 280 -8.87 -24.61 -31.41
C GLU A 280 -10.25 -23.92 -31.26
N TYR A 281 -10.37 -23.00 -30.28
CA TYR A 281 -11.63 -22.30 -29.94
C TYR A 281 -11.75 -20.90 -30.56
N ASP A 282 -10.83 -20.51 -31.44
CA ASP A 282 -10.80 -19.19 -32.13
C ASP A 282 -10.96 -17.99 -31.18
N VAL A 283 -10.22 -18.05 -30.06
CA VAL A 283 -10.33 -17.05 -28.97
C VAL A 283 -9.86 -15.67 -29.39
N TYR A 284 -8.86 -15.60 -30.31
CA TYR A 284 -8.30 -14.34 -30.79
C TYR A 284 -8.61 -14.10 -32.27
N ASN A 285 -9.09 -12.90 -32.58
CA ASN A 285 -9.31 -12.50 -33.95
C ASN A 285 -7.97 -12.36 -34.71
N ARG A 286 -7.67 -13.31 -35.59
CA ARG A 286 -6.45 -13.32 -36.42
C ARG A 286 -6.58 -12.62 -37.76
N SER A 287 -7.74 -12.03 -38.08
CA SER A 287 -7.96 -11.33 -39.35
C SER A 287 -7.18 -10.03 -39.50
N LEU A 288 -6.36 -9.64 -38.52
CA LEU A 288 -5.53 -8.44 -38.50
C LEU A 288 -4.02 -8.72 -38.53
N LEU A 289 -3.61 -9.98 -38.63
CA LEU A 289 -2.22 -10.43 -38.85
C LEU A 289 -2.09 -10.99 -40.28
#